data_2998795aab1b6b18f12bf8acf3372701
#
_entry.id   2998795aab1b6b18f12bf8acf3372701
#
_cell.length_a   1.000
_cell.length_b   1.000
_cell.length_c   1.000
_cell.angle_alpha   90.00
_cell.angle_beta   90.00
_cell.angle_gamma   90.00
#
_symmetry.space_group_name_H-M   'P 1'
#
loop_
_entity.id
_entity.type
_entity.pdbx_description
1 polymer ?
#
loop_
_entity_poly.entity_id
_entity_poly.type
_entity_poly.pdbx_seq_one_letter_code
_entity_poly.pdbx_strand_id
1 'polypeptide(L)'
;MTQKHISDRPAARRIAFATIGDGRLVRFWSGTPFHMSRSLAGEGHEVVHIGPLSAPILPLYKAYSRLCRAFRGRGRSPLHAGAVVAQYAADSARKIRAVSPDIVFAPAGSTFAWSVPNGVPLVYASDATFRLIENYHPNYRNLSRGARDVAERVERDTIARADLILYPSEWAAESAIRDYGADRSRVHVIPWGANLEEAPDRASVLGRRKPGPCRLLFIGANWEEKGADIAVGVLAELRKRGMEAELVICGCTPPKPVAQDGLTIIPYLDKRDREQRDRLDQLYRDADLFLLPTRADCYGIVFCEAAAHGVPSIAPATGGVPCAIRNGETGLLLPPKATRADYAAVIFETFANQDRLARLRQSSRDAFEARLNWQAWARRVSDLIETL
;
A
#
# COMPACT_ATOMS: atom_id res chain seq x y z
N MET A 1 -41.53 -21.03 -10.17
CA MET A 1 -40.99 -20.09 -9.21
C MET A 1 -39.54 -19.88 -9.54
N THR A 2 -39.30 -19.05 -10.33
CA THR A 2 -38.97 -17.66 -10.53
C THR A 2 -37.43 -17.46 -10.51
N GLN A 3 -36.90 -17.47 -11.74
CA GLN A 3 -35.59 -16.88 -12.05
C GLN A 3 -35.54 -15.43 -11.58
N LYS A 4 -34.74 -15.14 -10.55
CA LYS A 4 -34.40 -13.78 -10.13
C LYS A 4 -32.96 -13.74 -9.65
N HIS A 5 -32.00 -13.92 -10.54
CA HIS A 5 -30.57 -13.67 -10.32
C HIS A 5 -29.84 -13.45 -11.66
N ILE A 6 -30.34 -12.52 -12.47
CA ILE A 6 -29.53 -11.96 -13.57
C ILE A 6 -29.93 -10.49 -13.63
N SER A 7 -29.11 -9.60 -13.11
CA SER A 7 -28.87 -8.19 -13.42
C SER A 7 -28.75 -7.29 -12.19
N ASP A 8 -27.75 -7.50 -11.35
CA ASP A 8 -27.27 -6.45 -10.42
C ASP A 8 -25.76 -6.25 -10.60
N ARG A 9 -25.28 -6.25 -11.86
CA ARG A 9 -23.96 -5.70 -12.12
C ARG A 9 -24.11 -4.20 -12.39
N PRO A 10 -23.25 -3.37 -11.78
CA PRO A 10 -23.19 -1.93 -12.05
C PRO A 10 -23.16 -1.66 -13.57
N ALA A 11 -23.78 -0.56 -13.99
CA ALA A 11 -23.71 -0.15 -15.39
C ALA A 11 -22.25 0.07 -15.79
N ALA A 12 -21.82 -0.56 -16.89
CA ALA A 12 -20.46 -0.41 -17.40
C ALA A 12 -20.16 1.08 -17.67
N ARG A 13 -19.08 1.60 -17.06
CA ARG A 13 -18.60 2.98 -17.23
C ARG A 13 -17.29 2.98 -17.98
N ARG A 14 -17.06 3.99 -18.80
CA ARG A 14 -15.76 4.27 -19.40
C ARG A 14 -14.91 5.10 -18.46
N ILE A 15 -13.91 4.46 -17.85
CA ILE A 15 -13.06 5.05 -16.80
C ILE A 15 -11.72 5.47 -17.40
N ALA A 16 -11.41 6.78 -17.42
CA ALA A 16 -10.07 7.27 -17.68
C ALA A 16 -9.20 7.06 -16.44
N PHE A 17 -8.38 6.01 -16.44
CA PHE A 17 -7.47 5.68 -15.35
C PHE A 17 -6.16 6.47 -15.49
N ALA A 18 -6.06 7.58 -14.76
CA ALA A 18 -5.02 8.58 -14.95
C ALA A 18 -3.89 8.45 -13.92
N THR A 19 -2.65 8.27 -14.39
CA THR A 19 -1.46 8.11 -13.54
C THR A 19 -0.26 8.84 -14.12
N ILE A 20 0.62 9.39 -13.25
CA ILE A 20 1.86 10.05 -13.69
C ILE A 20 2.85 9.05 -14.33
N GLY A 21 2.88 7.80 -13.86
CA GLY A 21 3.63 6.70 -14.46
C GLY A 21 2.73 5.79 -15.30
N ASP A 22 3.26 4.68 -15.76
CA ASP A 22 2.46 3.67 -16.46
C ASP A 22 1.76 2.76 -15.44
N GLY A 23 0.45 2.96 -15.25
CA GLY A 23 -0.38 2.19 -14.33
C GLY A 23 -0.54 0.71 -14.69
N ARG A 24 -0.12 0.29 -15.91
CA ARG A 24 -0.09 -1.11 -16.36
C ARG A 24 1.14 -1.88 -15.86
N LEU A 25 2.10 -1.19 -15.25
CA LEU A 25 3.34 -1.80 -14.79
C LEU A 25 3.28 -2.16 -13.30
N VAL A 26 3.47 -3.44 -12.99
CA VAL A 26 3.50 -3.95 -11.60
C VAL A 26 4.57 -3.27 -10.73
N ARG A 27 5.64 -2.73 -11.33
CA ARG A 27 6.68 -1.97 -10.60
C ARG A 27 6.28 -0.54 -10.22
N PHE A 28 5.23 0.02 -10.85
CA PHE A 28 4.79 1.38 -10.57
C PHE A 28 3.97 1.39 -9.29
N TRP A 29 4.40 2.18 -8.30
CA TRP A 29 3.78 2.32 -6.97
C TRP A 29 3.40 0.96 -6.35
N SER A 30 4.41 0.06 -6.29
CA SER A 30 4.29 -1.30 -5.75
C SER A 30 3.21 -2.17 -6.42
N GLY A 31 2.77 -1.82 -7.63
CA GLY A 31 1.73 -2.55 -8.37
C GLY A 31 0.30 -2.16 -8.01
N THR A 32 0.08 -1.25 -7.08
CA THR A 32 -1.26 -0.85 -6.66
C THR A 32 -2.14 -0.36 -7.82
N PRO A 33 -1.69 0.57 -8.71
CA PRO A 33 -2.50 1.01 -9.86
C PRO A 33 -2.80 -0.12 -10.86
N PHE A 34 -1.86 -1.05 -11.04
CA PHE A 34 -2.07 -2.22 -11.88
C PHE A 34 -3.25 -3.06 -11.38
N HIS A 35 -3.25 -3.39 -10.10
CA HIS A 35 -4.32 -4.20 -9.51
C HIS A 35 -5.65 -3.43 -9.44
N MET A 36 -5.64 -2.13 -9.12
CA MET A 36 -6.83 -1.27 -9.16
C MET A 36 -7.49 -1.28 -10.55
N SER A 37 -6.72 -0.98 -11.60
CA SER A 37 -7.26 -0.92 -12.97
C SER A 37 -7.78 -2.26 -13.46
N ARG A 38 -7.05 -3.36 -13.15
CA ARG A 38 -7.46 -4.72 -13.52
C ARG A 38 -8.73 -5.16 -12.79
N SER A 39 -8.87 -4.81 -11.51
CA SER A 39 -10.05 -5.18 -10.75
C SER A 39 -11.29 -4.39 -11.15
N LEU A 40 -11.17 -3.10 -11.48
CA LEU A 40 -12.27 -2.32 -12.07
C LEU A 40 -12.69 -2.86 -13.43
N ALA A 41 -11.76 -3.27 -14.29
CA ALA A 41 -12.08 -3.96 -15.53
C ALA A 41 -12.79 -5.31 -15.29
N GLY A 42 -12.44 -6.02 -14.20
CA GLY A 42 -13.09 -7.26 -13.76
C GLY A 42 -14.56 -7.08 -13.34
N GLU A 43 -14.95 -5.90 -12.85
CA GLU A 43 -16.34 -5.53 -12.58
C GLU A 43 -17.13 -5.12 -13.84
N GLY A 44 -16.48 -5.09 -15.00
CA GLY A 44 -17.13 -4.82 -16.29
C GLY A 44 -16.95 -3.39 -16.79
N HIS A 45 -16.16 -2.53 -16.13
CA HIS A 45 -15.87 -1.19 -16.63
C HIS A 45 -14.87 -1.21 -17.78
N GLU A 46 -15.01 -0.28 -18.74
CA GLU A 46 -14.00 -0.02 -19.77
C GLU A 46 -12.90 0.87 -19.18
N VAL A 47 -11.73 0.31 -18.84
CA VAL A 47 -10.63 1.06 -18.24
C VAL A 47 -9.64 1.52 -19.31
N VAL A 48 -9.59 2.83 -19.56
CA VAL A 48 -8.69 3.47 -20.52
C VAL A 48 -7.54 4.13 -19.77
N HIS A 49 -6.30 3.62 -19.95
CA HIS A 49 -5.12 4.17 -19.28
C HIS A 49 -4.68 5.50 -19.91
N ILE A 50 -4.64 6.54 -19.09
CA ILE A 50 -4.20 7.89 -19.48
C ILE A 50 -2.69 8.14 -19.21
N GLY A 51 -2.07 7.27 -18.44
CA GLY A 51 -0.61 7.32 -18.16
C GLY A 51 0.25 6.63 -19.23
N PRO A 52 1.58 6.87 -19.23
CA PRO A 52 2.25 7.86 -18.38
C PRO A 52 1.98 9.29 -18.82
N LEU A 53 1.85 10.21 -17.83
CA LEU A 53 1.74 11.64 -18.12
C LEU A 53 3.12 12.23 -18.43
N SER A 54 3.14 13.21 -19.33
CA SER A 54 4.36 13.86 -19.80
C SER A 54 4.61 15.19 -19.10
N ALA A 55 5.84 15.33 -18.58
CA ALA A 55 6.36 16.61 -18.11
C ALA A 55 7.83 16.76 -18.60
N PRO A 56 8.05 17.23 -19.83
CA PRO A 56 9.38 17.31 -20.46
C PRO A 56 10.43 18.08 -19.64
N ILE A 57 10.01 19.01 -18.80
CA ILE A 57 10.90 19.78 -17.91
C ILE A 57 11.36 18.98 -16.66
N LEU A 58 10.75 17.84 -16.34
CA LEU A 58 11.03 17.07 -15.14
C LEU A 58 12.52 16.65 -15.00
N PRO A 59 13.24 16.22 -16.07
CA PRO A 59 14.65 15.86 -15.96
C PRO A 59 15.52 17.03 -15.46
N LEU A 60 15.25 18.26 -15.88
CA LEU A 60 15.95 19.46 -15.41
C LEU A 60 15.72 19.70 -13.91
N TYR A 61 14.48 19.56 -13.45
CA TYR A 61 14.17 19.68 -12.03
C TYR A 61 14.77 18.55 -11.18
N LYS A 62 14.89 17.33 -11.72
CA LYS A 62 15.59 16.23 -11.06
C LYS A 62 17.08 16.54 -10.90
N ALA A 63 17.74 17.02 -11.95
CA ALA A 63 19.15 17.43 -11.91
C ALA A 63 19.36 18.57 -10.89
N TYR A 64 18.53 19.62 -10.96
CA TYR A 64 18.58 20.73 -10.03
C TYR A 64 18.33 20.30 -8.56
N SER A 65 17.39 19.40 -8.32
CA SER A 65 17.13 18.86 -6.97
C SER A 65 18.34 18.10 -6.41
N ARG A 66 19.06 17.33 -7.26
CA ARG A 66 20.30 16.64 -6.85
C ARG A 66 21.38 17.62 -6.45
N LEU A 67 21.58 18.68 -7.24
CA LEU A 67 22.53 19.75 -6.91
C LEU A 67 22.16 20.46 -5.60
N CYS A 68 20.90 20.84 -5.42
CA CYS A 68 20.44 21.47 -4.18
C CYS A 68 20.67 20.59 -2.95
N ARG A 69 20.46 19.28 -3.06
CA ARG A 69 20.71 18.32 -1.98
C ARG A 69 22.19 18.25 -1.63
N ALA A 70 23.06 18.19 -2.66
CA ALA A 70 24.51 18.13 -2.46
C ALA A 70 25.07 19.40 -1.79
N PHE A 71 24.58 20.59 -2.17
CA PHE A 71 25.15 21.85 -1.67
C PHE A 71 24.42 22.47 -0.46
N ARG A 72 23.14 22.16 -0.24
CA ARG A 72 22.30 22.81 0.79
C ARG A 72 21.66 21.86 1.78
N GLY A 73 21.89 20.55 1.66
CA GLY A 73 21.26 19.51 2.52
C GLY A 73 19.73 19.45 2.48
N ARG A 74 19.07 20.30 1.67
CA ARG A 74 17.60 20.34 1.56
C ARG A 74 17.16 19.74 0.24
N GLY A 75 16.27 18.74 0.33
CA GLY A 75 15.63 18.14 -0.84
C GLY A 75 14.58 19.08 -1.46
N ARG A 76 14.50 19.06 -2.78
CA ARG A 76 13.35 19.59 -3.51
C ARG A 76 12.62 18.39 -4.12
N SER A 77 11.30 18.32 -3.95
CA SER A 77 10.51 17.34 -4.68
C SER A 77 10.35 17.81 -6.13
N PRO A 78 11.00 17.19 -7.13
CA PRO A 78 10.86 17.59 -8.52
C PRO A 78 9.41 17.47 -9.02
N LEU A 79 8.64 16.53 -8.47
CA LEU A 79 7.24 16.31 -8.81
C LEU A 79 6.32 17.45 -8.37
N HIS A 80 6.74 18.21 -7.33
CA HIS A 80 6.01 19.36 -6.81
C HIS A 80 6.65 20.71 -7.23
N ALA A 81 7.42 20.71 -8.32
CA ALA A 81 7.80 21.97 -8.95
C ALA A 81 6.62 22.51 -9.77
N GLY A 82 6.26 23.79 -9.58
CA GLY A 82 5.05 24.36 -10.22
C GLY A 82 4.97 24.16 -11.72
N ALA A 83 6.10 24.32 -12.45
CA ALA A 83 6.14 24.08 -13.89
C ALA A 83 5.95 22.60 -14.27
N VAL A 84 6.41 21.64 -13.45
CA VAL A 84 6.19 20.20 -13.66
C VAL A 84 4.72 19.84 -13.43
N VAL A 85 4.14 20.35 -12.36
CA VAL A 85 2.70 20.20 -12.05
C VAL A 85 1.83 20.77 -13.19
N ALA A 86 2.15 21.95 -13.70
CA ALA A 86 1.42 22.56 -14.82
C ALA A 86 1.49 21.70 -16.11
N GLN A 87 2.63 21.08 -16.39
CA GLN A 87 2.77 20.18 -17.55
C GLN A 87 1.98 18.89 -17.38
N TYR A 88 2.00 18.27 -16.18
CA TYR A 88 1.16 17.11 -15.91
C TYR A 88 -0.33 17.43 -16.03
N ALA A 89 -0.76 18.55 -15.50
CA ALA A 89 -2.15 19.02 -15.60
C ALA A 89 -2.58 19.24 -17.06
N ALA A 90 -1.74 19.90 -17.86
CA ALA A 90 -2.04 20.13 -19.28
C ALA A 90 -2.11 18.83 -20.10
N ASP A 91 -1.15 17.90 -19.88
CA ASP A 91 -1.12 16.62 -20.60
C ASP A 91 -2.31 15.73 -20.20
N SER A 92 -2.62 15.66 -18.88
CA SER A 92 -3.77 14.89 -18.40
C SER A 92 -5.09 15.43 -18.97
N ALA A 93 -5.33 16.73 -18.90
CA ALA A 93 -6.56 17.34 -19.42
C ALA A 93 -6.72 17.13 -20.94
N ARG A 94 -5.63 17.18 -21.71
CA ARG A 94 -5.62 16.88 -23.15
C ARG A 94 -5.99 15.43 -23.43
N LYS A 95 -5.35 14.48 -22.72
CA LYS A 95 -5.60 13.05 -22.91
C LYS A 95 -7.00 12.63 -22.44
N ILE A 96 -7.49 13.18 -21.33
CA ILE A 96 -8.84 12.93 -20.81
C ILE A 96 -9.89 13.39 -21.85
N ARG A 97 -9.77 14.59 -22.40
CA ARG A 97 -10.68 15.07 -23.46
C ARG A 97 -10.69 14.17 -24.69
N ALA A 98 -9.53 13.62 -25.07
CA ALA A 98 -9.41 12.76 -26.25
C ALA A 98 -10.16 11.41 -26.12
N VAL A 99 -10.39 10.92 -24.90
CA VAL A 99 -11.08 9.65 -24.66
C VAL A 99 -12.55 9.80 -24.27
N SER A 100 -12.98 11.04 -23.95
CA SER A 100 -14.38 11.33 -23.55
C SER A 100 -14.91 10.29 -22.52
N PRO A 101 -14.31 10.20 -21.32
CA PRO A 101 -14.69 9.20 -20.34
C PRO A 101 -15.95 9.62 -19.59
N ASP A 102 -16.67 8.65 -19.03
CA ASP A 102 -17.75 8.90 -18.07
C ASP A 102 -17.18 9.36 -16.73
N ILE A 103 -15.98 8.86 -16.34
CA ILE A 103 -15.35 9.11 -15.04
C ILE A 103 -13.83 9.18 -15.21
N VAL A 104 -13.18 10.03 -14.43
CA VAL A 104 -11.73 10.01 -14.24
C VAL A 104 -11.40 9.36 -12.90
N PHE A 105 -10.60 8.30 -12.90
CA PHE A 105 -10.04 7.67 -11.72
C PHE A 105 -8.55 8.01 -11.61
N ALA A 106 -8.15 8.73 -10.54
CA ALA A 106 -6.81 9.29 -10.37
C ALA A 106 -6.10 8.76 -9.10
N PRO A 107 -5.45 7.58 -9.15
CA PRO A 107 -4.69 7.07 -8.01
C PRO A 107 -3.40 7.87 -7.81
N ALA A 108 -3.15 8.35 -6.57
CA ALA A 108 -2.04 9.23 -6.20
C ALA A 108 -1.88 10.44 -7.15
N GLY A 109 -2.99 10.96 -7.65
CA GLY A 109 -3.05 11.91 -8.76
C GLY A 109 -3.02 13.39 -8.36
N SER A 110 -2.72 13.76 -7.11
CA SER A 110 -2.83 15.15 -6.65
C SER A 110 -2.04 16.16 -7.48
N THR A 111 -0.96 15.75 -8.15
CA THR A 111 -0.17 16.63 -9.03
C THR A 111 -0.87 17.06 -10.30
N PHE A 112 -2.01 16.45 -10.69
CA PHE A 112 -2.74 16.77 -11.94
C PHE A 112 -4.26 16.71 -11.81
N ALA A 113 -4.82 15.94 -10.85
CA ALA A 113 -6.24 15.63 -10.81
C ALA A 113 -7.13 16.86 -10.55
N TRP A 114 -6.61 17.89 -9.87
CA TRP A 114 -7.28 19.18 -9.70
C TRP A 114 -7.66 19.84 -11.03
N SER A 115 -7.00 19.50 -12.15
CA SER A 115 -7.23 20.04 -13.48
C SER A 115 -8.18 19.22 -14.35
N VAL A 116 -8.80 18.18 -13.81
CA VAL A 116 -9.81 17.39 -14.52
C VAL A 116 -10.95 18.32 -14.95
N PRO A 117 -11.37 18.29 -16.23
CA PRO A 117 -12.40 19.19 -16.75
C PRO A 117 -13.69 19.15 -15.92
N ASN A 118 -14.31 20.30 -15.76
CA ASN A 118 -15.64 20.39 -15.14
C ASN A 118 -16.65 19.56 -15.94
N GLY A 119 -17.59 18.92 -15.25
CA GLY A 119 -18.61 18.05 -15.86
C GLY A 119 -18.16 16.60 -16.08
N VAL A 120 -16.89 16.27 -15.80
CA VAL A 120 -16.45 14.86 -15.73
C VAL A 120 -16.21 14.50 -14.26
N PRO A 121 -16.93 13.53 -13.70
CA PRO A 121 -16.74 13.08 -12.33
C PRO A 121 -15.31 12.62 -12.06
N LEU A 122 -14.75 13.01 -10.90
CA LEU A 122 -13.40 12.66 -10.45
C LEU A 122 -13.44 11.79 -9.22
N VAL A 123 -12.89 10.58 -9.33
CA VAL A 123 -12.57 9.69 -8.21
C VAL A 123 -11.08 9.83 -7.91
N TYR A 124 -10.75 10.38 -6.75
CA TYR A 124 -9.38 10.48 -6.24
C TYR A 124 -9.11 9.36 -5.24
N ALA A 125 -8.02 8.61 -5.41
CA ALA A 125 -7.61 7.54 -4.50
C ALA A 125 -6.16 7.73 -4.07
N SER A 126 -5.86 7.63 -2.77
CA SER A 126 -4.49 7.73 -2.24
C SER A 126 -4.36 6.92 -0.95
N ASP A 127 -3.12 6.61 -0.54
CA ASP A 127 -2.84 5.95 0.75
C ASP A 127 -2.64 6.95 1.90
N ALA A 128 -2.39 8.21 1.58
CA ALA A 128 -2.23 9.29 2.55
C ALA A 128 -2.46 10.64 1.89
N THR A 129 -2.73 11.67 2.70
CA THR A 129 -2.65 13.07 2.27
C THR A 129 -1.21 13.57 2.33
N PHE A 130 -0.89 14.64 1.62
CA PHE A 130 0.46 15.22 1.68
C PHE A 130 0.87 15.62 3.11
N ARG A 131 -0.04 16.17 3.90
CA ARG A 131 0.23 16.59 5.29
C ARG A 131 0.64 15.42 6.20
N LEU A 132 0.09 14.24 5.98
CA LEU A 132 0.46 13.04 6.73
C LEU A 132 1.83 12.52 6.34
N ILE A 133 2.19 12.55 5.06
CA ILE A 133 3.48 12.01 4.59
C ILE A 133 4.63 13.00 4.76
N GLU A 134 4.35 14.29 4.92
CA GLU A 134 5.37 15.30 5.21
C GLU A 134 6.07 14.96 6.54
N ASN A 135 7.40 14.82 6.50
CA ASN A 135 8.25 14.37 7.62
C ASN A 135 8.01 12.94 8.15
N TYR A 136 6.93 12.28 7.75
CA TYR A 136 6.64 10.88 8.04
C TYR A 136 7.40 9.94 7.07
N HIS A 137 7.22 10.15 5.77
CA HIS A 137 7.89 9.36 4.76
C HIS A 137 9.25 9.96 4.35
N PRO A 138 10.34 9.18 4.23
CA PRO A 138 11.69 9.70 3.94
C PRO A 138 11.80 10.62 2.72
N ASN A 139 11.04 10.32 1.66
CA ASN A 139 11.05 11.12 0.42
C ASN A 139 10.46 12.53 0.59
N TYR A 140 9.73 12.79 1.66
CA TYR A 140 9.06 14.06 1.94
C TYR A 140 9.64 14.78 3.16
N ARG A 141 10.81 14.32 3.68
CA ARG A 141 11.53 15.01 4.76
C ARG A 141 12.31 16.19 4.21
N ASN A 142 12.37 17.26 4.99
CA ASN A 142 13.18 18.45 4.71
C ASN A 142 12.89 19.11 3.34
N LEU A 143 11.63 19.15 2.92
CA LEU A 143 11.25 19.83 1.69
C LEU A 143 11.51 21.33 1.78
N SER A 144 11.88 21.96 0.65
CA SER A 144 11.92 23.41 0.55
C SER A 144 10.52 23.99 0.70
N ARG A 145 10.42 25.24 1.24
CA ARG A 145 9.14 25.91 1.42
C ARG A 145 8.30 25.92 0.12
N GLY A 146 8.89 26.33 -1.01
CA GLY A 146 8.16 26.36 -2.28
C GLY A 146 7.68 25.00 -2.78
N ALA A 147 8.42 23.89 -2.53
CA ALA A 147 7.95 22.56 -2.88
C ALA A 147 6.79 22.11 -1.97
N ARG A 148 6.85 22.47 -0.69
CA ARG A 148 5.78 22.23 0.29
C ARG A 148 4.52 23.00 -0.09
N ASP A 149 4.64 24.30 -0.38
CA ASP A 149 3.50 25.16 -0.72
C ASP A 149 2.78 24.66 -1.99
N VAL A 150 3.53 24.16 -2.99
CA VAL A 150 2.94 23.56 -4.20
C VAL A 150 2.26 22.24 -3.85
N ALA A 151 2.89 21.37 -3.09
CA ALA A 151 2.32 20.07 -2.71
C ALA A 151 1.02 20.24 -1.92
N GLU A 152 1.01 21.11 -0.91
CA GLU A 152 -0.19 21.44 -0.12
C GLU A 152 -1.32 22.02 -0.99
N ARG A 153 -0.98 22.89 -1.93
CA ARG A 153 -1.97 23.47 -2.83
C ARG A 153 -2.61 22.43 -3.73
N VAL A 154 -1.80 21.61 -4.44
CA VAL A 154 -2.35 20.63 -5.40
C VAL A 154 -3.14 19.53 -4.70
N GLU A 155 -2.75 19.14 -3.49
CA GLU A 155 -3.52 18.21 -2.66
C GLU A 155 -4.88 18.81 -2.29
N ARG A 156 -4.89 20.05 -1.78
CA ARG A 156 -6.12 20.77 -1.43
C ARG A 156 -7.04 20.94 -2.62
N ASP A 157 -6.50 21.40 -3.76
CA ASP A 157 -7.28 21.65 -4.96
C ASP A 157 -7.86 20.33 -5.51
N THR A 158 -7.11 19.23 -5.44
CA THR A 158 -7.59 17.89 -5.84
C THR A 158 -8.70 17.38 -4.93
N ILE A 159 -8.53 17.48 -3.61
CA ILE A 159 -9.55 17.07 -2.62
C ILE A 159 -10.82 17.91 -2.79
N ALA A 160 -10.69 19.22 -3.00
CA ALA A 160 -11.84 20.10 -3.25
C ALA A 160 -12.58 19.75 -4.55
N ARG A 161 -11.84 19.35 -5.62
CA ARG A 161 -12.38 19.01 -6.94
C ARG A 161 -13.03 17.62 -6.98
N ALA A 162 -12.53 16.66 -6.19
CA ALA A 162 -12.95 15.25 -6.28
C ALA A 162 -14.41 15.06 -5.86
N ASP A 163 -15.16 14.31 -6.65
CA ASP A 163 -16.54 13.91 -6.36
C ASP A 163 -16.57 12.71 -5.40
N LEU A 164 -15.62 11.78 -5.54
CA LEU A 164 -15.35 10.72 -4.57
C LEU A 164 -13.87 10.73 -4.18
N ILE A 165 -13.60 10.53 -2.89
CA ILE A 165 -12.27 10.46 -2.31
C ILE A 165 -12.12 9.13 -1.58
N LEU A 166 -11.18 8.30 -2.03
CA LEU A 166 -11.01 6.94 -1.55
C LEU A 166 -9.68 6.80 -0.83
N TYR A 167 -9.71 6.40 0.42
CA TYR A 167 -8.53 6.05 1.21
C TYR A 167 -8.61 4.61 1.70
N PRO A 168 -7.48 3.90 1.87
CA PRO A 168 -7.49 2.55 2.43
C PRO A 168 -7.58 2.55 3.96
N SER A 169 -7.51 3.71 4.62
CA SER A 169 -7.45 3.82 6.07
C SER A 169 -8.16 5.06 6.61
N GLU A 170 -8.72 4.95 7.81
CA GLU A 170 -9.26 6.08 8.57
C GLU A 170 -8.20 7.14 8.84
N TRP A 171 -6.94 6.75 9.06
CA TRP A 171 -5.81 7.67 9.26
C TRP A 171 -5.69 8.69 8.12
N ALA A 172 -5.81 8.23 6.86
CA ALA A 172 -5.75 9.09 5.69
C ALA A 172 -7.06 9.86 5.47
N ALA A 173 -8.22 9.21 5.65
CA ALA A 173 -9.53 9.80 5.50
C ALA A 173 -9.77 10.97 6.47
N GLU A 174 -9.46 10.77 7.74
CA GLU A 174 -9.60 11.80 8.77
C GLU A 174 -8.67 13.01 8.51
N SER A 175 -7.49 12.80 7.93
CA SER A 175 -6.64 13.93 7.51
C SER A 175 -7.24 14.71 6.35
N ALA A 176 -7.85 14.06 5.36
CA ALA A 176 -8.52 14.75 4.28
C ALA A 176 -9.65 15.65 4.81
N ILE A 177 -10.42 15.15 5.78
CA ILE A 177 -11.52 15.89 6.40
C ILE A 177 -10.99 17.02 7.28
N ARG A 178 -10.10 16.71 8.23
CA ARG A 178 -9.63 17.67 9.26
C ARG A 178 -8.68 18.71 8.68
N ASP A 179 -7.71 18.28 7.85
CA ASP A 179 -6.58 19.12 7.43
C ASP A 179 -6.84 19.82 6.09
N TYR A 180 -7.75 19.28 5.26
CA TYR A 180 -8.07 19.82 3.93
C TYR A 180 -9.55 20.22 3.77
N GLY A 181 -10.40 19.96 4.77
CA GLY A 181 -11.80 20.36 4.75
C GLY A 181 -12.65 19.56 3.76
N ALA A 182 -12.27 18.30 3.49
CA ALA A 182 -13.06 17.42 2.64
C ALA A 182 -14.45 17.19 3.24
N ASP A 183 -15.48 17.22 2.40
CA ASP A 183 -16.81 16.82 2.80
C ASP A 183 -16.83 15.33 3.14
N ARG A 184 -17.20 15.00 4.40
CA ARG A 184 -17.24 13.62 4.91
C ARG A 184 -18.09 12.69 4.04
N SER A 185 -19.15 13.18 3.42
CA SER A 185 -20.02 12.39 2.55
C SER A 185 -19.32 11.90 1.27
N ARG A 186 -18.25 12.58 0.82
CA ARG A 186 -17.45 12.21 -0.35
C ARG A 186 -16.21 11.36 0.00
N VAL A 187 -15.88 11.21 1.31
CA VAL A 187 -14.69 10.49 1.76
C VAL A 187 -15.06 9.08 2.20
N HIS A 188 -14.49 8.09 1.54
CA HIS A 188 -14.78 6.68 1.81
C HIS A 188 -13.50 5.92 2.17
N VAL A 189 -13.60 5.07 3.20
CA VAL A 189 -12.53 4.16 3.60
C VAL A 189 -12.80 2.79 3.00
N ILE A 190 -11.96 2.40 2.03
CA ILE A 190 -12.05 1.11 1.35
C ILE A 190 -10.67 0.46 1.39
N PRO A 191 -10.46 -0.55 2.25
CA PRO A 191 -9.18 -1.25 2.37
C PRO A 191 -8.69 -1.77 1.01
N TRP A 192 -7.39 -1.61 0.74
CA TRP A 192 -6.79 -2.15 -0.47
C TRP A 192 -6.57 -3.65 -0.37
N GLY A 193 -6.45 -4.30 -1.53
CA GLY A 193 -6.20 -5.73 -1.64
C GLY A 193 -4.72 -6.11 -1.66
N ALA A 194 -4.45 -7.39 -1.53
CA ALA A 194 -3.13 -7.98 -1.73
C ALA A 194 -2.68 -7.88 -3.19
N ASN A 195 -1.43 -7.47 -3.42
CA ASN A 195 -0.84 -7.39 -4.76
C ASN A 195 -0.30 -8.76 -5.21
N LEU A 196 -1.22 -9.70 -5.37
CA LEU A 196 -0.98 -11.06 -5.85
C LEU A 196 -1.59 -11.25 -7.23
N GLU A 197 -0.95 -12.03 -8.09
CA GLU A 197 -1.49 -12.39 -9.40
C GLU A 197 -2.69 -13.32 -9.23
N GLU A 198 -2.55 -14.32 -8.37
CA GLU A 198 -3.59 -15.24 -7.93
C GLU A 198 -3.51 -15.44 -6.42
N ALA A 199 -4.67 -15.51 -5.77
CA ALA A 199 -4.73 -15.83 -4.36
C ALA A 199 -4.47 -17.34 -4.16
N PRO A 200 -3.66 -17.72 -3.16
CA PRO A 200 -3.46 -19.14 -2.88
C PRO A 200 -4.76 -19.79 -2.41
N ASP A 201 -4.88 -21.10 -2.66
CA ASP A 201 -6.02 -21.87 -2.16
C ASP A 201 -6.08 -21.88 -0.63
N ARG A 202 -7.29 -21.67 -0.07
CA ARG A 202 -7.54 -21.59 1.37
C ARG A 202 -7.08 -22.83 2.12
N ALA A 203 -7.43 -24.03 1.62
CA ALA A 203 -7.08 -25.29 2.30
C ALA A 203 -5.56 -25.48 2.33
N SER A 204 -4.87 -25.06 1.26
CA SER A 204 -3.40 -25.18 1.17
C SER A 204 -2.66 -24.30 2.18
N VAL A 205 -3.20 -23.10 2.49
CA VAL A 205 -2.55 -22.14 3.41
C VAL A 205 -2.94 -22.35 4.87
N LEU A 206 -4.13 -22.90 5.14
CA LEU A 206 -4.62 -23.17 6.51
C LEU A 206 -4.35 -24.61 6.97
N GLY A 207 -3.76 -25.46 6.11
CA GLY A 207 -3.39 -26.82 6.45
C GLY A 207 -2.49 -26.89 7.70
N ARG A 208 -2.49 -28.09 8.33
CA ARG A 208 -1.69 -28.34 9.54
C ARG A 208 -0.20 -28.16 9.25
N ARG A 209 0.46 -27.33 10.03
CA ARG A 209 1.90 -27.10 9.92
C ARG A 209 2.69 -28.24 10.57
N LYS A 210 3.89 -28.50 10.01
CA LYS A 210 4.85 -29.39 10.61
C LYS A 210 5.45 -28.74 11.86
N PRO A 211 5.64 -29.48 12.95
CA PRO A 211 6.41 -28.99 14.10
C PRO A 211 7.80 -28.51 13.68
N GLY A 212 8.30 -27.48 14.34
CA GLY A 212 9.61 -26.92 14.03
C GLY A 212 9.82 -25.54 14.69
N PRO A 213 10.87 -24.81 14.31
CA PRO A 213 11.16 -23.49 14.82
C PRO A 213 10.03 -22.50 14.45
N CYS A 214 9.93 -21.43 15.22
CA CYS A 214 9.07 -20.28 14.88
C CYS A 214 9.64 -19.55 13.65
N ARG A 215 8.95 -19.62 12.52
CA ARG A 215 9.39 -19.00 11.26
C ARG A 215 8.78 -17.63 11.09
N LEU A 216 9.63 -16.63 11.19
CA LEU A 216 9.26 -15.23 10.99
C LEU A 216 9.59 -14.81 9.55
N LEU A 217 8.66 -14.13 8.90
CA LEU A 217 8.88 -13.53 7.60
C LEU A 217 8.81 -12.01 7.71
N PHE A 218 9.79 -11.34 7.12
CA PHE A 218 9.83 -9.90 6.92
C PHE A 218 9.94 -9.61 5.41
N ILE A 219 9.08 -8.74 4.88
CA ILE A 219 9.17 -8.27 3.49
C ILE A 219 9.13 -6.74 3.47
N GLY A 220 10.18 -6.11 2.94
CA GLY A 220 10.25 -4.66 2.86
C GLY A 220 11.45 -4.16 2.07
N ALA A 221 11.27 -3.08 1.32
CA ALA A 221 12.30 -2.55 0.41
C ALA A 221 13.33 -1.62 1.06
N ASN A 222 13.14 -1.21 2.32
CA ASN A 222 14.03 -0.31 3.02
C ASN A 222 14.33 -0.86 4.41
N TRP A 223 15.62 -1.14 4.66
CA TRP A 223 16.09 -1.77 5.89
C TRP A 223 15.69 -0.99 7.15
N GLU A 224 16.02 0.29 7.17
CA GLU A 224 15.81 1.14 8.35
C GLU A 224 14.34 1.53 8.50
N GLU A 225 13.71 2.00 7.41
CA GLU A 225 12.32 2.45 7.44
C GLU A 225 11.35 1.34 7.86
N LYS A 226 11.55 0.14 7.31
CA LYS A 226 10.69 -1.02 7.59
C LYS A 226 11.07 -1.77 8.86
N GLY A 227 12.17 -1.37 9.54
CA GLY A 227 12.55 -1.89 10.86
C GLY A 227 13.21 -3.26 10.82
N ALA A 228 13.94 -3.58 9.75
CA ALA A 228 14.65 -4.86 9.65
C ALA A 228 15.72 -5.01 10.76
N ASP A 229 16.32 -3.90 11.20
CA ASP A 229 17.22 -3.86 12.36
C ASP A 229 16.51 -4.25 13.67
N ILE A 230 15.25 -3.87 13.83
CA ILE A 230 14.41 -4.29 14.97
C ILE A 230 14.09 -5.79 14.84
N ALA A 231 13.69 -6.25 13.65
CA ALA A 231 13.35 -7.66 13.42
C ALA A 231 14.53 -8.60 13.70
N VAL A 232 15.76 -8.23 13.31
CA VAL A 232 16.99 -8.95 13.67
C VAL A 232 17.18 -9.00 15.19
N GLY A 233 16.97 -7.86 15.87
CA GLY A 233 17.02 -7.83 17.34
C GLY A 233 15.93 -8.68 17.99
N VAL A 234 14.75 -8.80 17.41
CA VAL A 234 13.66 -9.68 17.88
C VAL A 234 14.09 -11.14 17.80
N LEU A 235 14.70 -11.57 16.67
CA LEU A 235 15.23 -12.93 16.55
C LEU A 235 16.22 -13.25 17.66
N ALA A 236 17.16 -12.33 17.97
CA ALA A 236 18.12 -12.50 19.05
C ALA A 236 17.43 -12.66 20.42
N GLU A 237 16.43 -11.83 20.72
CA GLU A 237 15.67 -11.91 21.98
C GLU A 237 14.86 -13.21 22.12
N LEU A 238 14.26 -13.71 21.03
CA LEU A 238 13.54 -15.00 21.03
C LEU A 238 14.48 -16.16 21.35
N ARG A 239 15.63 -16.21 20.68
CA ARG A 239 16.63 -17.26 20.89
C ARG A 239 17.23 -17.20 22.30
N LYS A 240 17.48 -16.00 22.83
CA LYS A 240 17.91 -15.79 24.23
C LYS A 240 16.88 -16.32 25.23
N ARG A 241 15.59 -16.28 24.90
CA ARG A 241 14.51 -16.86 25.73
C ARG A 241 14.35 -18.37 25.54
N GLY A 242 15.23 -19.03 24.78
CA GLY A 242 15.20 -20.47 24.53
C GLY A 242 14.21 -20.92 23.43
N MET A 243 13.64 -19.98 22.65
CA MET A 243 12.79 -20.31 21.53
C MET A 243 13.64 -20.61 20.29
N GLU A 244 13.45 -21.77 19.68
CA GLU A 244 13.95 -22.00 18.33
C GLU A 244 13.18 -21.12 17.34
N ALA A 245 13.89 -20.18 16.73
CA ALA A 245 13.29 -19.22 15.81
C ALA A 245 14.19 -18.99 14.59
N GLU A 246 13.54 -18.75 13.46
CA GLU A 246 14.15 -18.38 12.18
C GLU A 246 13.53 -17.08 11.67
N LEU A 247 14.31 -16.24 11.00
CA LEU A 247 13.84 -15.01 10.36
C LEU A 247 14.33 -14.94 8.93
N VAL A 248 13.41 -14.85 8.00
CA VAL A 248 13.71 -14.51 6.60
C VAL A 248 13.38 -13.04 6.36
N ILE A 249 14.38 -12.26 5.95
CA ILE A 249 14.22 -10.88 5.48
C ILE A 249 14.32 -10.88 3.96
N CYS A 250 13.27 -10.40 3.28
CA CYS A 250 13.22 -10.30 1.82
C CYS A 250 12.94 -8.84 1.39
N GLY A 251 13.67 -8.36 0.39
CA GLY A 251 13.46 -7.08 -0.28
C GLY A 251 14.44 -5.97 0.10
N CYS A 252 15.27 -6.18 1.11
CA CYS A 252 16.32 -5.22 1.51
C CYS A 252 17.57 -5.92 2.05
N THR A 253 18.67 -5.17 2.11
CA THR A 253 19.95 -5.63 2.66
C THR A 253 20.41 -4.70 3.79
N PRO A 254 21.10 -5.25 4.80
CA PRO A 254 21.65 -4.43 5.88
C PRO A 254 22.76 -3.51 5.38
N PRO A 255 22.93 -2.32 5.98
CA PRO A 255 24.01 -1.38 5.62
C PRO A 255 25.39 -1.90 5.99
N LYS A 256 25.47 -2.85 6.92
CA LYS A 256 26.68 -3.60 7.31
C LYS A 256 26.34 -5.07 7.41
N PRO A 257 27.28 -5.98 7.10
CA PRO A 257 27.05 -7.41 7.23
C PRO A 257 26.54 -7.78 8.63
N VAL A 258 25.50 -8.59 8.69
CA VAL A 258 24.92 -9.15 9.92
C VAL A 258 25.00 -10.65 9.83
N ALA A 259 25.71 -11.26 10.77
CA ALA A 259 25.76 -12.72 10.93
C ALA A 259 25.01 -13.08 12.21
N GLN A 260 23.96 -13.88 12.09
CA GLN A 260 23.14 -14.36 13.21
C GLN A 260 22.52 -15.69 12.84
N ASP A 261 22.59 -16.64 13.76
CA ASP A 261 21.98 -17.95 13.57
C ASP A 261 20.47 -17.85 13.37
N GLY A 262 19.95 -18.57 12.39
CA GLY A 262 18.53 -18.54 12.04
C GLY A 262 18.11 -17.32 11.20
N LEU A 263 19.05 -16.47 10.77
CA LEU A 263 18.77 -15.34 9.89
C LEU A 263 19.09 -15.66 8.43
N THR A 264 18.13 -15.46 7.54
CA THR A 264 18.31 -15.52 6.09
C THR A 264 17.96 -14.18 5.47
N ILE A 265 18.82 -13.64 4.59
CA ILE A 265 18.58 -12.38 3.89
C ILE A 265 18.52 -12.64 2.39
N ILE A 266 17.39 -12.24 1.78
CA ILE A 266 17.14 -12.30 0.35
C ILE A 266 17.05 -10.84 -0.13
N PRO A 267 18.02 -10.31 -0.91
CA PRO A 267 18.08 -8.89 -1.24
C PRO A 267 16.86 -8.36 -1.97
N TYR A 268 16.36 -9.09 -2.95
CA TYR A 268 15.19 -8.72 -3.74
C TYR A 268 14.64 -9.93 -4.51
N LEU A 269 13.32 -9.98 -4.69
CA LEU A 269 12.63 -10.91 -5.60
C LEU A 269 11.75 -10.11 -6.56
N ASP A 270 11.96 -10.29 -7.87
CA ASP A 270 11.18 -9.60 -8.90
C ASP A 270 9.87 -10.34 -9.17
N LYS A 271 8.75 -9.74 -8.80
CA LYS A 271 7.40 -10.32 -9.01
C LYS A 271 7.04 -10.54 -10.50
N ARG A 272 7.81 -9.99 -11.45
CA ARG A 272 7.63 -10.22 -12.89
C ARG A 272 8.24 -11.55 -13.35
N ASP A 273 9.27 -12.00 -12.66
CA ASP A 273 9.90 -13.29 -12.87
C ASP A 273 9.08 -14.37 -12.16
N ARG A 274 8.68 -15.41 -12.91
CA ARG A 274 7.81 -16.47 -12.37
C ARG A 274 8.47 -17.23 -11.22
N GLU A 275 9.72 -17.62 -11.38
CA GLU A 275 10.44 -18.40 -10.37
C GLU A 275 10.62 -17.61 -9.08
N GLN A 276 10.96 -16.31 -9.19
CA GLN A 276 11.10 -15.44 -8.02
C GLN A 276 9.76 -15.14 -7.35
N ARG A 277 8.68 -15.03 -8.13
CA ARG A 277 7.32 -14.90 -7.60
C ARG A 277 6.88 -16.17 -6.85
N ASP A 278 7.13 -17.34 -7.43
CA ASP A 278 6.83 -18.63 -6.80
C ASP A 278 7.64 -18.80 -5.51
N ARG A 279 8.90 -18.35 -5.50
CA ARG A 279 9.72 -18.30 -4.29
C ARG A 279 9.16 -17.35 -3.23
N LEU A 280 8.66 -16.18 -3.61
CA LEU A 280 8.02 -15.24 -2.68
C LEU A 280 6.73 -15.84 -2.08
N ASP A 281 5.90 -16.50 -2.89
CA ASP A 281 4.72 -17.25 -2.43
C ASP A 281 5.12 -18.32 -1.41
N GLN A 282 6.19 -19.08 -1.68
CA GLN A 282 6.69 -20.09 -0.78
C GLN A 282 7.18 -19.51 0.57
N LEU A 283 7.82 -18.33 0.57
CA LEU A 283 8.22 -17.66 1.82
C LEU A 283 7.00 -17.34 2.71
N TYR A 284 5.90 -16.87 2.13
CA TYR A 284 4.67 -16.66 2.89
C TYR A 284 4.07 -17.97 3.39
N ARG A 285 4.07 -19.03 2.57
CA ARG A 285 3.56 -20.36 2.95
C ARG A 285 4.34 -20.97 4.10
N ASP A 286 5.65 -20.75 4.16
CA ASP A 286 6.53 -21.30 5.20
C ASP A 286 6.49 -20.49 6.50
N ALA A 287 6.05 -19.22 6.46
CA ALA A 287 6.04 -18.34 7.62
C ALA A 287 4.92 -18.67 8.63
N ASP A 288 5.21 -18.67 9.91
CA ASP A 288 4.21 -18.79 10.99
C ASP A 288 3.63 -17.44 11.34
N LEU A 289 4.47 -16.39 11.33
CA LEU A 289 4.11 -15.00 11.62
C LEU A 289 4.84 -14.07 10.65
N PHE A 290 4.13 -13.03 10.24
CA PHE A 290 4.70 -11.93 9.46
C PHE A 290 5.10 -10.79 10.40
N LEU A 291 6.40 -10.49 10.47
CA LEU A 291 6.95 -9.48 11.38
C LEU A 291 7.42 -8.26 10.59
N LEU A 292 6.74 -7.12 10.75
CA LEU A 292 7.16 -5.87 10.12
C LEU A 292 7.11 -4.71 11.15
N PRO A 293 8.17 -4.51 11.93
CA PRO A 293 8.24 -3.42 12.93
C PRO A 293 8.57 -2.09 12.26
N THR A 294 7.76 -1.71 11.27
CA THR A 294 7.97 -0.53 10.43
C THR A 294 7.91 0.77 11.23
N ARG A 295 8.78 1.72 10.90
CA ARG A 295 8.76 3.07 11.47
C ARG A 295 7.76 3.99 10.78
N ALA A 296 7.43 3.66 9.51
CA ALA A 296 6.46 4.41 8.72
C ALA A 296 5.82 3.52 7.65
N ASP A 297 4.48 3.49 7.62
CA ASP A 297 3.74 2.84 6.58
C ASP A 297 2.37 3.52 6.39
N CYS A 298 2.06 3.93 5.16
CA CYS A 298 0.78 4.58 4.87
C CYS A 298 -0.39 3.61 4.91
N TYR A 299 -0.14 2.31 4.56
CA TYR A 299 -1.15 1.26 4.63
C TYR A 299 -0.54 -0.12 4.87
N GLY A 300 0.49 -0.49 4.06
CA GLY A 300 1.15 -1.77 4.18
C GLY A 300 0.48 -2.90 3.38
N ILE A 301 0.56 -2.84 2.06
CA ILE A 301 0.04 -3.89 1.14
C ILE A 301 0.52 -5.29 1.52
N VAL A 302 1.75 -5.42 2.03
CA VAL A 302 2.35 -6.70 2.44
C VAL A 302 1.56 -7.39 3.56
N PHE A 303 0.82 -6.65 4.40
CA PHE A 303 -0.07 -7.24 5.40
C PHE A 303 -1.28 -7.92 4.75
N CYS A 304 -1.78 -7.39 3.64
CA CYS A 304 -2.83 -8.03 2.86
C CYS A 304 -2.30 -9.29 2.17
N GLU A 305 -1.06 -9.27 1.69
CA GLU A 305 -0.39 -10.44 1.10
C GLU A 305 -0.16 -11.54 2.15
N ALA A 306 0.27 -11.17 3.37
CA ALA A 306 0.37 -12.10 4.49
C ALA A 306 -1.00 -12.69 4.85
N ALA A 307 -2.04 -11.88 4.91
CA ALA A 307 -3.41 -12.31 5.19
C ALA A 307 -3.94 -13.29 4.14
N ALA A 308 -3.61 -13.09 2.86
CA ALA A 308 -3.96 -14.02 1.78
C ALA A 308 -3.39 -15.43 2.01
N HIS A 309 -2.22 -15.52 2.65
CA HIS A 309 -1.57 -16.78 3.01
C HIS A 309 -1.95 -17.28 4.42
N GLY A 310 -2.91 -16.65 5.08
CA GLY A 310 -3.28 -16.99 6.46
C GLY A 310 -2.11 -16.82 7.45
N VAL A 311 -1.23 -15.84 7.21
CA VAL A 311 -0.09 -15.52 8.07
C VAL A 311 -0.42 -14.29 8.91
N PRO A 312 -0.62 -14.43 10.23
CA PRO A 312 -0.92 -13.31 11.10
C PRO A 312 0.26 -12.34 11.18
N SER A 313 -0.05 -11.05 11.13
CA SER A 313 0.96 -9.99 11.12
C SER A 313 1.20 -9.42 12.51
N ILE A 314 2.47 -9.10 12.81
CA ILE A 314 2.89 -8.37 14.01
C ILE A 314 3.58 -7.09 13.57
N ALA A 315 3.00 -5.96 13.96
CA ALA A 315 3.44 -4.64 13.50
C ALA A 315 3.13 -3.54 14.54
N PRO A 316 3.67 -2.34 14.40
CA PRO A 316 3.27 -1.21 15.24
C PRO A 316 1.95 -0.60 14.75
N ALA A 317 1.18 -0.02 15.68
CA ALA A 317 0.00 0.77 15.36
C ALA A 317 0.40 2.16 14.84
N THR A 318 0.92 2.23 13.60
CA THR A 318 1.37 3.48 12.96
C THR A 318 0.73 3.68 11.60
N GLY A 319 0.47 4.93 11.21
CA GLY A 319 -0.12 5.26 9.91
C GLY A 319 -1.42 4.51 9.64
N GLY A 320 -1.54 3.93 8.45
CA GLY A 320 -2.71 3.15 8.04
C GLY A 320 -2.65 1.67 8.42
N VAL A 321 -1.59 1.19 9.08
CA VAL A 321 -1.43 -0.23 9.48
C VAL A 321 -2.63 -0.80 10.24
N PRO A 322 -3.28 -0.06 11.18
CA PRO A 322 -4.46 -0.56 11.91
C PRO A 322 -5.67 -0.89 11.03
N CYS A 323 -5.70 -0.41 9.78
CA CYS A 323 -6.77 -0.77 8.85
C CYS A 323 -6.50 -2.09 8.12
N ALA A 324 -5.25 -2.43 7.88
CA ALA A 324 -4.87 -3.74 7.33
C ALA A 324 -4.94 -4.82 8.41
N ILE A 325 -4.51 -4.52 9.65
CA ILE A 325 -4.44 -5.47 10.77
C ILE A 325 -5.45 -5.06 11.84
N ARG A 326 -6.36 -5.96 12.19
CA ARG A 326 -7.22 -5.83 13.39
C ARG A 326 -6.54 -6.49 14.58
N ASN A 327 -6.22 -5.69 15.60
CA ASN A 327 -5.47 -6.14 16.77
C ASN A 327 -6.21 -7.26 17.52
N GLY A 328 -5.49 -8.39 17.76
CA GLY A 328 -6.06 -9.57 18.45
C GLY A 328 -6.95 -10.45 17.58
N GLU A 329 -7.32 -10.01 16.38
CA GLU A 329 -8.18 -10.73 15.43
C GLU A 329 -7.38 -11.26 14.23
N THR A 330 -6.75 -10.39 13.44
CA THR A 330 -6.01 -10.79 12.22
C THR A 330 -4.50 -10.65 12.37
N GLY A 331 -4.05 -10.22 13.52
CA GLY A 331 -2.66 -10.01 13.88
C GLY A 331 -2.56 -9.26 15.20
N LEU A 332 -1.37 -8.79 15.52
CA LEU A 332 -1.10 -8.10 16.79
C LEU A 332 -0.43 -6.76 16.51
N LEU A 333 -0.99 -5.70 17.08
CA LEU A 333 -0.47 -4.36 16.99
C LEU A 333 0.19 -3.95 18.30
N LEU A 334 1.43 -3.50 18.22
CA LEU A 334 2.18 -2.96 19.35
C LEU A 334 2.20 -1.41 19.28
N PRO A 335 2.48 -0.73 20.41
CA PRO A 335 2.73 0.70 20.39
C PRO A 335 3.85 1.07 19.39
N PRO A 336 3.81 2.26 18.76
CA PRO A 336 4.84 2.68 17.78
C PRO A 336 6.27 2.72 18.33
N LYS A 337 6.42 2.83 19.67
CA LYS A 337 7.71 2.83 20.37
C LYS A 337 8.06 1.48 21.01
N ALA A 338 7.36 0.41 20.66
CA ALA A 338 7.65 -0.92 21.16
C ALA A 338 9.10 -1.34 20.85
N THR A 339 9.72 -1.93 21.82
CA THR A 339 11.11 -2.42 21.73
C THR A 339 11.17 -3.81 21.13
N ARG A 340 12.37 -4.25 20.71
CA ARG A 340 12.58 -5.64 20.29
C ARG A 340 12.17 -6.66 21.36
N ALA A 341 12.28 -6.33 22.63
CA ALA A 341 11.88 -7.21 23.73
C ALA A 341 10.36 -7.35 23.84
N ASP A 342 9.61 -6.27 23.55
CA ASP A 342 8.14 -6.29 23.52
C ASP A 342 7.63 -7.16 22.34
N TYR A 343 8.22 -7.00 21.15
CA TYR A 343 7.91 -7.86 20.00
C TYR A 343 8.22 -9.32 20.31
N ALA A 344 9.39 -9.60 20.88
CA ALA A 344 9.78 -10.97 21.22
C ALA A 344 8.82 -11.59 22.26
N ALA A 345 8.36 -10.83 23.26
CA ALA A 345 7.39 -11.31 24.24
C ALA A 345 6.07 -11.72 23.59
N VAL A 346 5.50 -10.85 22.76
CA VAL A 346 4.25 -11.09 22.05
C VAL A 346 4.35 -12.29 21.09
N ILE A 347 5.48 -12.43 20.36
CA ILE A 347 5.73 -13.57 19.48
C ILE A 347 5.83 -14.87 20.29
N PHE A 348 6.60 -14.85 21.40
CA PHE A 348 6.79 -16.01 22.27
C PHE A 348 5.44 -16.53 22.78
N GLU A 349 4.62 -15.66 23.35
CA GLU A 349 3.29 -16.00 23.86
C GLU A 349 2.34 -16.52 22.77
N THR A 350 2.40 -15.90 21.59
CA THR A 350 1.51 -16.26 20.47
C THR A 350 1.89 -17.62 19.90
N PHE A 351 3.18 -17.87 19.69
CA PHE A 351 3.67 -19.13 19.14
C PHE A 351 3.56 -20.30 20.13
N ALA A 352 3.75 -20.05 21.42
CA ALA A 352 3.56 -21.06 22.47
C ALA A 352 2.09 -21.52 22.61
N ASN A 353 1.14 -20.66 22.23
CA ASN A 353 -0.30 -20.99 22.25
C ASN A 353 -0.78 -21.33 20.83
N GLN A 354 -0.70 -22.61 20.47
CA GLN A 354 -1.03 -23.09 19.13
C GLN A 354 -2.51 -22.85 18.75
N ASP A 355 -3.44 -22.89 19.70
CA ASP A 355 -4.85 -22.60 19.45
C ASP A 355 -5.05 -21.11 19.12
N ARG A 356 -4.35 -20.21 19.81
CA ARG A 356 -4.34 -18.78 19.51
C ARG A 356 -3.77 -18.53 18.11
N LEU A 357 -2.65 -19.13 17.79
CA LEU A 357 -2.02 -19.01 16.48
C LEU A 357 -2.93 -19.52 15.38
N ALA A 358 -3.57 -20.68 15.56
CA ALA A 358 -4.52 -21.24 14.60
C ALA A 358 -5.72 -20.31 14.36
N ARG A 359 -6.29 -19.74 15.43
CA ARG A 359 -7.38 -18.73 15.30
C ARG A 359 -6.93 -17.49 14.54
N LEU A 360 -5.77 -16.93 14.85
CA LEU A 360 -5.23 -15.76 14.15
C LEU A 360 -5.00 -16.06 12.65
N ARG A 361 -4.51 -17.23 12.30
CA ARG A 361 -4.32 -17.68 10.92
C ARG A 361 -5.64 -17.72 10.17
N GLN A 362 -6.65 -18.36 10.77
CA GLN A 362 -8.00 -18.47 10.23
C GLN A 362 -8.60 -17.06 9.99
N SER A 363 -8.63 -16.21 11.03
CA SER A 363 -9.21 -14.87 10.96
C SER A 363 -8.45 -13.95 9.99
N SER A 364 -7.12 -14.12 9.87
CA SER A 364 -6.31 -13.40 8.89
C SER A 364 -6.74 -13.74 7.47
N ARG A 365 -6.93 -15.03 7.17
CA ARG A 365 -7.44 -15.49 5.87
C ARG A 365 -8.88 -15.05 5.62
N ASP A 366 -9.76 -15.11 6.61
CA ASP A 366 -11.13 -14.64 6.52
C ASP A 366 -11.19 -13.13 6.18
N ALA A 367 -10.30 -12.34 6.80
CA ALA A 367 -10.20 -10.91 6.49
C ALA A 367 -9.72 -10.65 5.07
N PHE A 368 -8.79 -11.46 4.55
CA PHE A 368 -8.39 -11.38 3.14
C PHE A 368 -9.60 -11.64 2.23
N GLU A 369 -10.32 -12.72 2.43
CA GLU A 369 -11.47 -13.10 1.60
C GLU A 369 -12.61 -12.06 1.66
N ALA A 370 -12.82 -11.47 2.83
CA ALA A 370 -13.90 -10.52 3.05
C ALA A 370 -13.59 -9.09 2.55
N ARG A 371 -12.33 -8.61 2.70
CA ARG A 371 -12.04 -7.18 2.53
C ARG A 371 -10.63 -6.81 2.04
N LEU A 372 -9.60 -7.69 2.20
CA LEU A 372 -8.22 -7.35 1.85
C LEU A 372 -7.82 -7.92 0.48
N ASN A 373 -8.77 -7.94 -0.46
CA ASN A 373 -8.58 -8.37 -1.84
C ASN A 373 -9.15 -7.34 -2.82
N TRP A 374 -8.61 -7.32 -4.02
CA TRP A 374 -8.96 -6.32 -5.02
C TRP A 374 -10.36 -6.48 -5.60
N GLN A 375 -10.95 -7.68 -5.56
CA GLN A 375 -12.33 -7.90 -5.99
C GLN A 375 -13.32 -7.26 -5.00
N ALA A 376 -13.10 -7.42 -3.70
CA ALA A 376 -13.92 -6.76 -2.68
C ALA A 376 -13.80 -5.23 -2.76
N TRP A 377 -12.57 -4.72 -3.00
CA TRP A 377 -12.33 -3.31 -3.23
C TRP A 377 -13.08 -2.80 -4.46
N ALA A 378 -12.94 -3.48 -5.62
CA ALA A 378 -13.54 -3.05 -6.88
C ALA A 378 -15.07 -3.03 -6.83
N ARG A 379 -15.70 -4.03 -6.22
CA ARG A 379 -17.17 -4.04 -6.01
C ARG A 379 -17.63 -2.80 -5.26
N ARG A 380 -17.00 -2.49 -4.10
CA ARG A 380 -17.37 -1.29 -3.32
C ARG A 380 -17.12 0.01 -4.06
N VAL A 381 -16.05 0.09 -4.85
CA VAL A 381 -15.78 1.27 -5.67
C VAL A 381 -16.80 1.39 -6.81
N SER A 382 -17.18 0.29 -7.44
CA SER A 382 -18.22 0.28 -8.50
C SER A 382 -19.57 0.74 -7.96
N ASP A 383 -19.99 0.26 -6.76
CA ASP A 383 -21.22 0.72 -6.10
C ASP A 383 -21.21 2.24 -5.86
N LEU A 384 -20.06 2.82 -5.46
CA LEU A 384 -19.93 4.27 -5.28
C LEU A 384 -19.93 5.03 -6.60
N ILE A 385 -19.29 4.49 -7.63
CA ILE A 385 -19.26 5.07 -8.98
C ILE A 385 -20.67 5.19 -9.59
N GLU A 386 -21.59 4.28 -9.26
CA GLU A 386 -22.99 4.36 -9.69
C GLU A 386 -23.74 5.59 -9.16
N THR A 387 -23.28 6.15 -8.05
CA THR A 387 -23.90 7.33 -7.43
C THR A 387 -23.47 8.65 -8.09
N LEU A 388 -22.47 8.62 -9.00
CA LEU A 388 -21.98 9.73 -9.78
C LEU A 388 -22.76 9.88 -11.10
#